data_6b92d39214c8506e50abddc6abfdfc9f
#
_entry.id   6b92d39214c8506e50abddc6abfdfc9f
#
_cell.length_a   1.000
_cell.length_b   1.000
_cell.length_c   1.000
_cell.angle_alpha   90.00
_cell.angle_beta   90.00
_cell.angle_gamma   90.00
#
_symmetry.space_group_name_H-M   'P 1'
#
loop_
_entity.id
_entity.type
_entity.pdbx_description
1 polymer ?
#
loop_
_entity_poly.entity_id
_entity_poly.type
_entity_poly.pdbx_seq_one_letter_code
_entity_poly.pdbx_strand_id
1 'polypeptide(L)'
;MQPQINLNTKLQNQSVDNSIEPQLFRLKTQLLSKGRSDYTLASTDLMSIRIKCYAKGGENVLHAHPAEDHAFVILAGVAKFSGKEGEVAMLTRNQGILLPKGCYYKFESYGDEPLVMLRVGAQQEKLEINRIGLNGKSLPGKSKENKHEDGVPIEGLYYE
;
A
#
# COMPACT_ATOMS: atom_id res chain seq x y z
N MET A 1 13.39 -32.14 8.82
CA MET A 1 14.13 -30.88 9.12
C MET A 1 13.76 -29.89 8.04
N GLN A 2 12.86 -28.94 8.32
CA GLN A 2 12.54 -27.88 7.34
C GLN A 2 13.67 -26.83 7.36
N PRO A 3 14.14 -26.37 6.18
CA PRO A 3 15.15 -25.32 6.13
C PRO A 3 14.57 -24.04 6.75
N GLN A 4 15.23 -23.54 7.77
CA GLN A 4 14.94 -22.23 8.35
C GLN A 4 15.33 -21.16 7.31
N ILE A 5 14.32 -20.62 6.62
CA ILE A 5 14.54 -19.51 5.70
C ILE A 5 14.78 -18.27 6.54
N ASN A 6 15.97 -17.75 6.48
CA ASN A 6 16.36 -16.52 7.17
C ASN A 6 15.76 -15.30 6.42
N LEU A 7 14.55 -14.90 6.84
CA LEU A 7 13.75 -13.82 6.23
C LEU A 7 14.08 -12.43 6.80
N ASN A 8 15.17 -12.28 7.54
CA ASN A 8 15.46 -11.06 8.30
C ASN A 8 16.38 -10.04 7.63
N THR A 9 16.72 -10.19 6.36
CA THR A 9 17.64 -9.26 5.72
C THR A 9 17.04 -8.65 4.44
N LYS A 10 16.82 -7.34 4.48
CA LYS A 10 16.50 -6.39 3.41
C LYS A 10 15.03 -5.99 3.25
N LEU A 11 14.57 -5.17 4.18
CA LEU A 11 13.40 -4.29 3.99
C LEU A 11 13.82 -2.88 3.52
N GLN A 12 14.73 -2.77 2.55
CA GLN A 12 15.07 -1.47 1.97
C GLN A 12 15.23 -1.59 0.47
N ASN A 13 14.42 -0.81 -0.27
CA ASN A 13 14.56 -0.50 -1.70
C ASN A 13 14.92 -1.71 -2.59
N GLN A 14 14.01 -2.67 -2.71
CA GLN A 14 14.20 -3.73 -3.70
C GLN A 14 14.00 -3.13 -5.10
N SER A 15 15.06 -3.15 -5.89
CA SER A 15 14.97 -3.11 -7.35
C SER A 15 14.01 -4.20 -7.82
N VAL A 16 13.28 -3.94 -8.93
CA VAL A 16 12.47 -4.97 -9.57
C VAL A 16 13.33 -6.21 -9.79
N ASP A 17 12.93 -7.33 -9.21
CA ASP A 17 13.62 -8.59 -9.41
C ASP A 17 13.10 -9.25 -10.69
N ASN A 18 13.91 -9.22 -11.74
CA ASN A 18 13.61 -9.83 -13.03
C ASN A 18 14.06 -11.29 -13.12
N SER A 19 14.44 -11.89 -11.98
CA SER A 19 14.75 -13.31 -11.94
C SER A 19 13.49 -14.16 -12.22
N ILE A 20 13.70 -15.36 -12.75
CA ILE A 20 12.63 -16.35 -12.92
C ILE A 20 12.42 -17.21 -11.66
N GLU A 21 13.09 -16.88 -10.58
CA GLU A 21 13.02 -17.60 -9.32
C GLU A 21 11.84 -17.14 -8.46
N PRO A 22 11.24 -18.06 -7.68
CA PRO A 22 10.17 -17.70 -6.75
C PRO A 22 10.64 -16.68 -5.70
N GLN A 23 9.81 -15.69 -5.42
CA GLN A 23 10.03 -14.72 -4.35
C GLN A 23 9.13 -15.05 -3.16
N LEU A 24 9.74 -15.42 -2.04
CA LEU A 24 9.02 -15.71 -0.80
C LEU A 24 8.92 -14.45 0.06
N PHE A 25 7.77 -14.22 0.69
CA PHE A 25 7.56 -13.06 1.55
C PHE A 25 6.68 -13.40 2.76
N ARG A 26 6.73 -12.54 3.76
CA ARG A 26 5.85 -12.54 4.93
C ARG A 26 5.01 -11.28 4.98
N LEU A 27 3.78 -11.43 5.44
CA LEU A 27 2.92 -10.30 5.79
C LEU A 27 3.28 -9.83 7.19
N LYS A 28 4.37 -9.06 7.27
CA LYS A 28 4.85 -8.47 8.53
C LYS A 28 5.16 -7.00 8.33
N THR A 29 4.66 -6.17 9.23
CA THR A 29 5.00 -4.73 9.26
C THR A 29 4.92 -4.21 10.68
N GLN A 30 5.73 -3.21 10.99
CA GLN A 30 5.67 -2.52 12.28
C GLN A 30 4.41 -1.65 12.34
N LEU A 31 3.69 -1.70 13.47
CA LEU A 31 2.54 -0.85 13.69
C LEU A 31 2.97 0.59 13.97
N LEU A 32 2.15 1.53 13.54
CA LEU A 32 2.43 2.96 13.63
C LEU A 32 1.46 3.67 14.57
N SER A 33 1.97 4.65 15.32
CA SER A 33 1.17 5.60 16.09
C SER A 33 0.77 6.83 15.28
N LYS A 34 1.51 7.12 14.20
CA LYS A 34 1.32 8.28 13.33
C LYS A 34 1.84 8.00 11.92
N GLY A 35 1.28 8.68 10.91
CA GLY A 35 1.76 8.63 9.54
C GLY A 35 1.48 7.30 8.85
N ARG A 36 2.35 6.96 7.91
CA ARG A 36 2.18 5.75 7.08
C ARG A 36 3.50 5.12 6.68
N SER A 37 3.46 3.83 6.45
CA SER A 37 4.55 3.05 5.85
C SER A 37 4.06 2.23 4.67
N ASP A 38 4.97 1.92 3.77
CA ASP A 38 4.69 1.20 2.53
C ASP A 38 5.94 0.44 2.10
N TYR A 39 5.93 -0.89 2.21
CA TYR A 39 7.07 -1.74 1.90
C TYR A 39 6.74 -2.71 0.77
N THR A 40 7.64 -2.81 -0.20
CA THR A 40 7.56 -3.85 -1.24
C THR A 40 7.98 -5.19 -0.65
N LEU A 41 7.12 -6.19 -0.80
CA LEU A 41 7.37 -7.56 -0.36
C LEU A 41 7.93 -8.42 -1.50
N ALA A 42 7.40 -8.26 -2.69
CA ALA A 42 7.82 -8.94 -3.91
C ALA A 42 7.41 -8.12 -5.13
N SER A 43 8.14 -8.24 -6.22
CA SER A 43 7.79 -7.56 -7.47
C SER A 43 8.40 -8.22 -8.70
N THR A 44 7.71 -8.04 -9.83
CA THR A 44 8.18 -8.31 -11.18
C THR A 44 7.95 -7.07 -12.05
N ASP A 45 8.21 -7.16 -13.34
CA ASP A 45 7.89 -6.06 -14.27
C ASP A 45 6.39 -5.78 -14.39
N LEU A 46 5.54 -6.78 -14.12
CA LEU A 46 4.09 -6.69 -14.28
C LEU A 46 3.34 -6.49 -12.97
N MET A 47 3.93 -6.86 -11.84
CA MET A 47 3.22 -6.94 -10.57
C MET A 47 4.08 -6.47 -9.40
N SER A 48 3.47 -5.81 -8.44
CA SER A 48 4.07 -5.52 -7.13
C SER A 48 3.15 -5.95 -6.00
N ILE A 49 3.75 -6.54 -4.97
CA ILE A 49 3.07 -6.94 -3.74
C ILE A 49 3.66 -6.10 -2.61
N ARG A 50 2.82 -5.37 -1.91
CA ARG A 50 3.26 -4.41 -0.88
C ARG A 50 2.43 -4.57 0.38
N ILE A 51 3.05 -4.36 1.52
CA ILE A 51 2.36 -4.22 2.80
C ILE A 51 2.39 -2.77 3.25
N LYS A 52 1.25 -2.28 3.71
CA LYS A 52 1.06 -0.89 4.13
C LYS A 52 0.53 -0.85 5.55
N CYS A 53 1.03 0.11 6.33
CA CYS A 53 0.46 0.46 7.62
C CYS A 53 0.11 1.95 7.64
N TYR A 54 -1.11 2.27 8.07
CA TYR A 54 -1.62 3.63 8.20
C TYR A 54 -2.15 3.85 9.61
N ALA A 55 -1.60 4.83 10.29
CA ALA A 55 -2.19 5.34 11.51
C ALA A 55 -3.28 6.37 11.19
N LYS A 56 -4.10 6.70 12.16
CA LYS A 56 -5.08 7.78 12.06
C LYS A 56 -4.38 9.08 11.63
N GLY A 57 -4.91 9.75 10.62
CA GLY A 57 -4.31 10.95 10.03
C GLY A 57 -3.23 10.67 8.98
N GLY A 58 -2.92 9.41 8.67
CA GLY A 58 -1.97 9.03 7.63
C GLY A 58 -2.55 8.96 6.22
N GLU A 59 -3.80 9.41 6.02
CA GLU A 59 -4.50 9.35 4.75
C GLU A 59 -3.78 10.11 3.63
N ASN A 60 -3.97 9.63 2.40
CA ASN A 60 -3.55 10.32 1.18
C ASN A 60 -4.72 11.13 0.58
N VAL A 61 -4.42 11.93 -0.44
CA VAL A 61 -5.45 12.66 -1.17
C VAL A 61 -6.03 11.80 -2.31
N LEU A 62 -7.16 12.24 -2.84
CA LEU A 62 -7.83 11.59 -3.97
C LEU A 62 -6.90 11.61 -5.20
N HIS A 63 -6.67 10.44 -5.79
CA HIS A 63 -5.75 10.24 -6.90
C HIS A 63 -6.18 9.04 -7.75
N ALA A 64 -5.55 8.90 -8.91
CA ALA A 64 -5.70 7.73 -9.77
C ALA A 64 -4.32 7.23 -10.25
N HIS A 65 -4.27 5.95 -10.63
CA HIS A 65 -3.13 5.34 -11.30
C HIS A 65 -3.52 5.04 -12.75
N PRO A 66 -2.97 5.78 -13.74
CA PRO A 66 -3.44 5.69 -15.13
C PRO A 66 -3.19 4.36 -15.81
N ALA A 67 -2.16 3.63 -15.38
CA ALA A 67 -1.72 2.38 -16.03
C ALA A 67 -1.69 1.17 -15.11
N GLU A 68 -2.15 1.27 -13.87
CA GLU A 68 -2.01 0.22 -12.88
C GLU A 68 -3.34 -0.08 -12.19
N ASP A 69 -3.73 -1.36 -12.20
CA ASP A 69 -4.82 -1.87 -11.37
C ASP A 69 -4.31 -2.11 -9.95
N HIS A 70 -5.11 -1.79 -8.96
CA HIS A 70 -4.80 -2.04 -7.55
C HIS A 70 -5.84 -2.92 -6.89
N ALA A 71 -5.41 -3.97 -6.22
CA ALA A 71 -6.23 -4.70 -5.27
C ALA A 71 -5.71 -4.46 -3.85
N PHE A 72 -6.62 -4.17 -2.93
CA PHE A 72 -6.31 -4.06 -1.50
C PHE A 72 -7.05 -5.13 -0.73
N VAL A 73 -6.37 -5.75 0.23
CA VAL A 73 -6.96 -6.68 1.20
C VAL A 73 -6.64 -6.15 2.59
N ILE A 74 -7.66 -5.99 3.42
CA ILE A 74 -7.50 -5.51 4.80
C ILE A 74 -7.04 -6.68 5.67
N LEU A 75 -5.91 -6.49 6.34
CA LEU A 75 -5.30 -7.46 7.24
C LEU A 75 -5.61 -7.17 8.71
N ALA A 76 -5.65 -5.88 9.08
CA ALA A 76 -6.01 -5.41 10.41
C ALA A 76 -6.57 -4.00 10.36
N GLY A 77 -7.37 -3.61 11.34
CA GLY A 77 -8.02 -2.31 11.40
C GLY A 77 -9.20 -2.17 10.44
N VAL A 78 -9.59 -0.93 10.18
CA VAL A 78 -10.71 -0.58 9.30
C VAL A 78 -10.24 0.45 8.29
N ALA A 79 -10.51 0.21 7.00
CA ALA A 79 -10.23 1.14 5.92
C ALA A 79 -11.53 1.80 5.44
N LYS A 80 -11.52 3.12 5.35
CA LYS A 80 -12.56 3.87 4.66
C LYS A 80 -12.06 4.28 3.28
N PHE A 81 -12.65 3.72 2.24
CA PHE A 81 -12.37 4.08 0.85
C PHE A 81 -13.38 5.10 0.36
N SER A 82 -12.88 6.11 -0.35
CA SER A 82 -13.69 7.16 -0.97
C SER A 82 -13.25 7.39 -2.40
N GLY A 83 -14.21 7.68 -3.28
CA GLY A 83 -14.02 8.10 -4.65
C GLY A 83 -14.39 9.57 -4.84
N LYS A 84 -14.59 10.01 -6.10
CA LYS A 84 -14.99 11.38 -6.43
C LYS A 84 -16.34 11.78 -5.82
N GLU A 85 -17.26 10.82 -5.71
CA GLU A 85 -18.65 11.03 -5.25
C GLU A 85 -18.82 10.80 -3.74
N GLY A 86 -17.73 10.59 -2.99
CA GLY A 86 -17.75 10.35 -1.56
C GLY A 86 -17.39 8.92 -1.17
N GLU A 87 -17.92 8.43 -0.03
CA GLU A 87 -17.62 7.10 0.48
C GLU A 87 -18.06 5.99 -0.48
N VAL A 88 -17.15 5.06 -0.73
CA VAL A 88 -17.37 3.86 -1.56
C VAL A 88 -17.58 2.65 -0.67
N ALA A 89 -16.71 2.45 0.33
CA ALA A 89 -16.74 1.27 1.18
C ALA A 89 -16.04 1.51 2.52
N MET A 90 -16.59 0.87 3.55
CA MET A 90 -15.92 0.60 4.83
C MET A 90 -15.51 -0.86 4.83
N LEU A 91 -14.21 -1.15 4.89
CA LEU A 91 -13.68 -2.51 4.81
C LEU A 91 -12.95 -2.88 6.09
N THR A 92 -13.20 -4.11 6.52
CA THR A 92 -12.57 -4.70 7.71
C THR A 92 -11.71 -5.90 7.31
N ARG A 93 -11.09 -6.55 8.30
CA ARG A 93 -10.22 -7.71 8.09
C ARG A 93 -10.85 -8.75 7.16
N ASN A 94 -10.03 -9.28 6.24
CA ASN A 94 -10.39 -10.28 5.22
C ASN A 94 -11.36 -9.77 4.13
N GLN A 95 -11.59 -8.46 4.07
CA GLN A 95 -12.31 -7.82 2.97
C GLN A 95 -11.32 -7.10 2.04
N GLY A 96 -11.70 -6.95 0.79
CA GLY A 96 -10.86 -6.29 -0.20
C GLY A 96 -11.64 -5.49 -1.22
N ILE A 97 -10.91 -4.72 -2.01
CA ILE A 97 -11.42 -3.91 -3.10
C ILE A 97 -10.47 -3.98 -4.29
N LEU A 98 -11.03 -4.11 -5.48
CA LEU A 98 -10.29 -3.95 -6.74
C LEU A 98 -10.61 -2.58 -7.34
N LEU A 99 -9.57 -1.83 -7.61
CA LEU A 99 -9.62 -0.50 -8.21
C LEU A 99 -8.94 -0.58 -9.58
N PRO A 100 -9.71 -0.61 -10.67
CA PRO A 100 -9.14 -0.61 -12.02
C PRO A 100 -8.33 0.65 -12.29
N LYS A 101 -7.37 0.55 -13.20
CA LYS A 101 -6.59 1.70 -13.67
C LYS A 101 -7.49 2.88 -14.04
N GLY A 102 -7.06 4.08 -13.69
CA GLY A 102 -7.83 5.32 -13.92
C GLY A 102 -8.93 5.58 -12.89
N CYS A 103 -9.26 4.62 -12.02
CA CYS A 103 -10.21 4.83 -10.94
C CYS A 103 -9.63 5.81 -9.91
N TYR A 104 -10.37 6.88 -9.60
CA TYR A 104 -9.99 7.82 -8.55
C TYR A 104 -10.41 7.29 -7.18
N TYR A 105 -9.50 7.29 -6.25
CA TYR A 105 -9.74 6.85 -4.88
C TYR A 105 -8.80 7.53 -3.88
N LYS A 106 -9.21 7.50 -2.65
CA LYS A 106 -8.38 7.65 -1.45
C LYS A 106 -8.85 6.69 -0.39
N PHE A 107 -8.02 6.46 0.60
CA PHE A 107 -8.42 5.72 1.80
C PHE A 107 -7.78 6.32 3.04
N GLU A 108 -8.40 6.02 4.17
CA GLU A 108 -7.94 6.43 5.49
C GLU A 108 -8.12 5.30 6.49
N SER A 109 -7.28 5.27 7.51
CA SER A 109 -7.51 4.44 8.70
C SER A 109 -8.69 4.99 9.47
N TYR A 110 -9.69 4.16 9.72
CA TYR A 110 -10.89 4.53 10.46
C TYR A 110 -10.95 3.77 11.78
N GLY A 111 -11.15 4.52 12.87
CA GLY A 111 -11.09 3.93 14.22
C GLY A 111 -9.73 4.14 14.90
N ASP A 112 -9.50 3.40 15.97
CA ASP A 112 -8.34 3.60 16.85
C ASP A 112 -7.18 2.66 16.55
N GLU A 113 -7.45 1.54 15.88
CA GLU A 113 -6.42 0.58 15.49
C GLU A 113 -5.70 1.02 14.21
N PRO A 114 -4.37 0.82 14.13
CA PRO A 114 -3.65 0.99 12.88
C PRO A 114 -4.23 0.10 11.77
N LEU A 115 -4.39 0.68 10.58
CA LEU A 115 -4.82 -0.04 9.40
C LEU A 115 -3.62 -0.74 8.77
N VAL A 116 -3.70 -2.06 8.59
CA VAL A 116 -2.71 -2.85 7.85
C VAL A 116 -3.38 -3.45 6.63
N MET A 117 -2.76 -3.27 5.46
CA MET A 117 -3.27 -3.73 4.18
C MET A 117 -2.20 -4.41 3.35
N LEU A 118 -2.60 -5.46 2.64
CA LEU A 118 -1.88 -5.96 1.48
C LEU A 118 -2.35 -5.17 0.25
N ARG A 119 -1.42 -4.67 -0.54
CA ARG A 119 -1.68 -4.05 -1.84
C ARG A 119 -1.01 -4.86 -2.92
N VAL A 120 -1.78 -5.26 -3.93
CA VAL A 120 -1.28 -5.83 -5.17
C VAL A 120 -1.51 -4.81 -6.28
N GLY A 121 -0.46 -4.47 -7.01
CA GLY A 121 -0.53 -3.62 -8.18
C GLY A 121 -0.12 -4.40 -9.42
N ALA A 122 -0.88 -4.25 -10.50
CA ALA A 122 -0.62 -4.90 -11.78
C ALA A 122 -0.59 -3.86 -12.91
N GLN A 123 0.47 -3.87 -13.70
CA GLN A 123 0.67 -2.93 -14.81
C GLN A 123 1.23 -3.64 -16.05
N GLN A 124 0.79 -3.23 -17.23
CA GLN A 124 1.34 -3.73 -18.49
C GLN A 124 2.54 -2.93 -18.97
N GLU A 125 2.59 -1.64 -18.61
CA GLU A 125 3.66 -0.71 -18.98
C GLU A 125 3.98 0.24 -17.82
N LYS A 126 5.22 0.71 -17.80
CA LYS A 126 5.66 1.76 -16.86
C LYS A 126 5.45 3.12 -17.53
N LEU A 127 4.69 3.97 -16.87
CA LEU A 127 4.55 5.37 -17.27
C LEU A 127 5.47 6.25 -16.42
N GLU A 128 5.98 7.34 -17.01
CA GLU A 128 6.73 8.36 -16.25
C GLU A 128 5.87 8.96 -15.13
N ILE A 129 4.59 9.18 -15.43
CA ILE A 129 3.60 9.63 -14.45
C ILE A 129 2.73 8.44 -14.09
N ASN A 130 3.00 7.83 -12.95
CA ASN A 130 2.29 6.65 -12.46
C ASN A 130 1.14 6.99 -11.49
N ARG A 131 0.98 8.26 -11.16
CA ARG A 131 -0.05 8.74 -10.23
C ARG A 131 -0.43 10.17 -10.54
N ILE A 132 -1.72 10.44 -10.63
CA ILE A 132 -2.27 11.76 -10.96
C ILE A 132 -3.28 12.20 -9.89
N GLY A 133 -3.30 13.52 -9.64
CA GLY A 133 -4.35 14.15 -8.83
C GLY A 133 -5.59 14.48 -9.67
N LEU A 134 -6.59 15.10 -9.03
CA LEU A 134 -7.83 15.52 -9.68
C LEU A 134 -7.62 16.52 -10.82
N ASN A 135 -6.52 17.28 -10.79
CA ASN A 135 -6.14 18.22 -11.85
C ASN A 135 -5.44 17.53 -13.03
N GLY A 136 -5.32 16.20 -13.05
CA GLY A 136 -4.63 15.43 -14.07
C GLY A 136 -3.11 15.54 -14.04
N LYS A 137 -2.54 16.26 -13.09
CA LYS A 137 -1.08 16.44 -12.96
C LYS A 137 -0.48 15.36 -12.07
N SER A 138 0.82 15.13 -12.26
CA SER A 138 1.61 14.21 -11.41
C SER A 138 1.43 14.53 -9.93
N LEU A 139 1.20 13.47 -9.14
CA LEU A 139 1.04 13.55 -7.68
C LEU A 139 1.93 12.50 -7.01
N PRO A 140 3.23 12.76 -6.83
CA PRO A 140 4.14 11.79 -6.23
C PRO A 140 3.68 11.34 -4.84
N GLY A 141 3.79 10.04 -4.55
CA GLY A 141 3.28 9.44 -3.32
C GLY A 141 3.85 10.04 -2.04
N LYS A 142 5.11 10.51 -2.08
CA LYS A 142 5.82 11.13 -0.95
C LYS A 142 5.80 12.66 -0.98
N SER A 143 4.97 13.27 -1.81
CA SER A 143 4.86 14.73 -1.88
C SER A 143 3.98 15.30 -0.75
N LYS A 144 4.17 16.59 -0.45
CA LYS A 144 3.31 17.32 0.48
C LYS A 144 1.88 17.44 -0.03
N GLU A 145 1.71 17.58 -1.35
CA GLU A 145 0.41 17.64 -2.01
C GLU A 145 -0.40 16.36 -1.79
N ASN A 146 0.29 15.23 -1.58
CA ASN A 146 -0.31 13.95 -1.24
C ASN A 146 -0.44 13.71 0.28
N LYS A 147 -0.28 14.74 1.11
CA LYS A 147 -0.31 14.65 2.57
C LYS A 147 0.63 13.56 3.12
N HIS A 148 1.83 13.45 2.53
CA HIS A 148 2.78 12.46 3.03
C HIS A 148 3.22 12.79 4.44
N GLU A 149 3.15 11.80 5.32
CA GLU A 149 3.66 11.85 6.68
C GLU A 149 4.40 10.54 6.97
N ASP A 150 5.67 10.66 7.36
CA ASP A 150 6.47 9.49 7.71
C ASP A 150 5.90 8.76 8.92
N GLY A 151 5.97 7.43 8.88
CA GLY A 151 5.47 6.60 9.95
C GLY A 151 6.28 6.72 11.24
N VAL A 152 5.59 6.92 12.36
CA VAL A 152 6.18 6.84 13.71
C VAL A 152 5.87 5.46 14.28
N PRO A 153 6.86 4.59 14.43
CA PRO A 153 6.62 3.22 14.90
C PRO A 153 6.18 3.18 16.37
N ILE A 154 5.34 2.20 16.69
CA ILE A 154 5.08 1.79 18.07
C ILE A 154 6.10 0.72 18.39
N GLU A 155 7.02 1.01 19.30
CA GLU A 155 8.13 0.11 19.61
C GLU A 155 7.63 -1.28 20.03
N GLY A 156 8.22 -2.32 19.43
CA GLY A 156 7.92 -3.72 19.73
C GLY A 156 6.58 -4.24 19.21
N LEU A 157 5.73 -3.43 18.58
CA LEU A 157 4.44 -3.87 18.06
C LEU A 157 4.46 -4.08 16.54
N TYR A 158 4.07 -5.27 16.13
CA TYR A 158 4.04 -5.70 14.73
C TYR A 158 2.71 -6.34 14.39
N TYR A 159 2.31 -6.20 13.13
CA TYR A 159 1.42 -7.15 12.46
C TYR A 159 2.28 -8.29 11.91
N GLU A 160 1.95 -9.53 12.21
CA GLU A 160 2.62 -10.75 11.75
C GLU A 160 1.71 -11.99 11.87
#